data_adc378efbeb4e309878e13435efb550e
#
_entry.id   adc378efbeb4e309878e13435efb550e
#
_cell.length_a   1.000
_cell.length_b   1.000
_cell.length_c   1.000
_cell.angle_alpha   90.00
_cell.angle_beta   90.00
_cell.angle_gamma   90.00
#
_symmetry.space_group_name_H-M   'P 1'
#
loop_
_entity.id
_entity.type
_entity.pdbx_description
1 polymer ?
#
loop_
_entity_poly.entity_id
_entity_poly.type
_entity_poly.pdbx_seq_one_letter_code
_entity_poly.pdbx_strand_id
1 'polypeptide(L)'
;MKCLTRSPLPTVAALLLAMVLTACGGGGGGGGGGGGIALVGGGAGAGAGGGAAQPCTSSAGSAQLPARDALIARAKCLELDTPYVPPPGDVLEHNTSGYAKAMCSAVFITGLDPAVAAETIGYFTGPYEQRKKVGTPVVDRTKKEVRITMPNGGPTLVARHFGSQGCITLPPGKDDVFFTPVNVKSALADPTTVPWPMGDVLPNDPPPADVDMAKVNQALGAAFETTEAYTAAFVVTHKGRLIGERYMSGISATTPLESWSMGKSVVATMMGVLIKQGVYKLDQPAPIPEWQGAGDGRQQIRIADILRMSSGLRIKAPDDPDFDPNGTYPDHIYYYTGRINAFNYAATRPQQWPPNTVGRYRNTDPVLANYLVRLGVEKRGEEYLSFPQRAIFDKIGIRSMVIETDPYGNFLTQGYDFMSARDWARLANLYLQDGVWNGERILPEGFVNFVSTAAPAWAADQRPIYGGFFWINGTGALAVPTTAYYMLGAGGQFVLVIPSHDLVVVRIGHSKGERFATSTLNKALSLLTAAVPRTR
;
A
#
# COMPACT_ATOMS: atom_id res chain seq x y z
N MET A 1 27.53 5.50 44.98
CA MET A 1 26.38 6.29 44.55
C MET A 1 26.73 6.92 43.19
N LYS A 2 26.30 6.32 42.08
CA LYS A 2 26.32 6.93 40.73
C LYS A 2 24.94 6.67 40.14
N CYS A 3 24.17 7.73 39.93
CA CYS A 3 22.88 7.74 39.29
C CYS A 3 23.05 7.32 37.83
N LEU A 4 22.48 6.22 37.43
CA LEU A 4 22.29 5.81 36.04
C LEU A 4 20.92 6.34 35.57
N THR A 5 20.95 7.35 34.74
CA THR A 5 19.78 7.85 33.99
C THR A 5 19.35 6.80 32.99
N ARG A 6 18.16 6.27 33.16
CA ARG A 6 17.49 5.37 32.19
C ARG A 6 16.98 6.20 31.02
N SER A 7 17.49 5.94 29.83
CA SER A 7 16.89 6.40 28.59
C SER A 7 15.62 5.59 28.30
N PRO A 8 14.52 6.19 27.85
CA PRO A 8 13.33 5.44 27.45
C PRO A 8 13.57 4.72 26.13
N LEU A 9 13.25 3.43 26.07
CA LEU A 9 13.28 2.59 24.89
C LEU A 9 12.19 3.01 23.89
N PRO A 10 12.48 3.06 22.58
CA PRO A 10 11.46 3.35 21.58
C PRO A 10 10.52 2.14 21.43
N THR A 11 9.24 2.41 21.49
CA THR A 11 8.16 1.44 21.26
C THR A 11 8.05 1.08 19.76
N VAL A 12 7.57 -0.12 19.45
CA VAL A 12 7.45 -0.72 18.09
C VAL A 12 6.71 0.14 17.08
N ALA A 13 5.83 1.03 17.52
CA ALA A 13 5.18 2.01 16.65
C ALA A 13 6.17 2.99 16.00
N ALA A 14 7.33 3.26 16.61
CA ALA A 14 8.36 4.13 16.06
C ALA A 14 9.11 3.51 14.87
N LEU A 15 9.16 2.18 14.77
CA LEU A 15 9.83 1.48 13.66
C LEU A 15 8.98 1.46 12.37
N LEU A 16 7.66 1.41 12.49
CA LEU A 16 6.75 1.56 11.34
C LEU A 16 6.69 3.02 10.83
N LEU A 17 6.85 3.99 11.74
CA LEU A 17 6.84 5.42 11.43
C LEU A 17 8.06 5.85 10.58
N ALA A 18 9.20 5.18 10.72
CA ALA A 18 10.40 5.50 9.94
C ALA A 18 10.25 5.16 8.44
N MET A 19 9.22 4.40 8.07
CA MET A 19 9.10 3.82 6.73
C MET A 19 8.52 4.75 5.65
N VAL A 20 7.79 5.80 6.00
CA VAL A 20 7.13 6.66 5.00
C VAL A 20 7.58 8.14 5.06
N LEU A 21 8.15 8.60 6.20
CA LEU A 21 8.55 10.00 6.35
C LEU A 21 9.87 10.38 5.67
N THR A 22 10.69 9.41 5.23
CA THR A 22 12.03 9.68 4.65
C THR A 22 12.07 9.86 3.14
N ALA A 23 10.94 9.75 2.44
CA ALA A 23 10.89 10.03 1.00
C ALA A 23 11.02 11.53 0.66
N CYS A 24 11.10 12.44 1.65
CA CYS A 24 11.13 13.87 1.43
C CYS A 24 12.14 14.56 2.35
N GLY A 25 13.44 14.39 2.12
CA GLY A 25 14.42 15.16 2.85
C GLY A 25 15.87 14.84 2.48
N GLY A 26 16.34 15.41 1.41
CA GLY A 26 17.75 15.41 1.06
C GLY A 26 18.23 16.83 0.80
N GLY A 27 19.27 17.27 1.50
CA GLY A 27 20.03 18.43 1.06
C GLY A 27 20.40 19.39 2.18
N GLY A 28 21.67 19.36 2.56
CA GLY A 28 22.27 20.00 3.68
C GLY A 28 22.77 21.41 3.47
N GLY A 29 23.28 21.97 4.55
CA GLY A 29 24.46 22.86 4.54
C GLY A 29 24.23 24.32 4.80
N GLY A 30 24.47 24.78 6.02
CA GLY A 30 25.43 25.86 6.27
C GLY A 30 24.94 27.30 6.37
N GLY A 31 25.11 27.90 7.55
CA GLY A 31 25.64 29.24 7.65
C GLY A 31 24.74 30.35 8.19
N GLY A 32 24.79 30.65 9.45
CA GLY A 32 25.16 31.86 10.14
C GLY A 32 24.36 33.15 10.00
N GLY A 33 24.04 33.78 11.15
CA GLY A 33 24.00 35.21 11.32
C GLY A 33 22.68 35.84 11.75
N GLY A 34 22.44 36.06 12.98
CA GLY A 34 22.46 37.26 13.77
C GLY A 34 21.31 38.26 13.62
N GLY A 35 20.61 38.51 14.74
CA GLY A 35 20.29 39.87 15.17
C GLY A 35 18.87 40.37 15.00
N GLY A 36 18.26 40.75 16.14
CA GLY A 36 17.40 41.93 16.15
C GLY A 36 16.03 41.77 16.82
N ILE A 37 15.98 42.12 18.09
CA ILE A 37 14.80 42.33 18.94
C ILE A 37 14.08 43.61 18.52
N ALA A 38 12.70 43.58 18.47
CA ALA A 38 11.91 44.78 18.79
C ALA A 38 10.56 44.43 19.36
N LEU A 39 10.32 44.84 20.58
CA LEU A 39 9.06 44.91 21.32
C LEU A 39 8.33 46.23 21.01
N VAL A 40 7.02 46.21 20.78
CA VAL A 40 6.03 47.24 21.14
C VAL A 40 4.69 46.54 21.06
N GLY A 41 3.72 46.44 21.98
CA GLY A 41 3.22 47.35 22.94
C GLY A 41 1.78 47.76 22.61
N GLY A 42 0.74 47.14 23.29
CA GLY A 42 -0.44 47.81 23.78
C GLY A 42 -1.65 47.96 22.85
N GLY A 43 -2.84 47.52 23.33
CA GLY A 43 -4.10 48.06 22.94
C GLY A 43 -5.29 47.11 23.06
N ALA A 44 -6.01 47.13 24.21
CA ALA A 44 -7.30 46.47 24.41
C ALA A 44 -8.41 47.15 23.61
N GLY A 45 -9.32 46.35 23.00
CA GLY A 45 -10.54 46.84 22.40
C GLY A 45 -11.52 45.67 22.25
N ALA A 46 -12.51 45.59 23.14
CA ALA A 46 -13.64 44.70 23.04
C ALA A 46 -14.58 45.11 21.90
N GLY A 47 -14.86 44.18 21.00
CA GLY A 47 -15.88 44.36 19.96
C GLY A 47 -16.47 43.01 19.61
N ALA A 48 -17.72 42.76 20.07
CA ALA A 48 -18.50 41.63 19.63
C ALA A 48 -18.91 41.84 18.17
N GLY A 49 -18.46 40.99 17.29
CA GLY A 49 -18.86 40.93 15.90
C GLY A 49 -18.81 39.51 15.41
N GLY A 50 -19.95 38.98 14.89
CA GLY A 50 -20.05 37.64 14.30
C GLY A 50 -19.00 37.44 13.22
N GLY A 51 -17.94 36.69 13.58
CA GLY A 51 -16.86 36.34 12.68
C GLY A 51 -17.31 35.25 11.73
N ALA A 52 -17.39 35.57 10.44
CA ALA A 52 -17.35 34.59 9.38
C ALA A 52 -16.07 33.77 9.59
N ALA A 53 -16.20 32.43 9.64
CA ALA A 53 -15.10 31.49 9.77
C ALA A 53 -14.03 31.83 8.73
N GLN A 54 -12.81 32.16 9.18
CA GLN A 54 -11.68 32.36 8.26
C GLN A 54 -11.48 31.07 7.45
N PRO A 55 -11.31 31.15 6.13
CA PRO A 55 -11.07 29.99 5.31
C PRO A 55 -9.78 29.30 5.75
N CYS A 56 -9.86 27.99 5.96
CA CYS A 56 -8.72 27.12 6.34
C CYS A 56 -7.75 26.95 5.16
N THR A 57 -7.17 28.03 4.70
CA THR A 57 -6.21 28.08 3.58
C THR A 57 -4.80 28.03 4.12
N SER A 58 -4.01 27.05 3.62
CA SER A 58 -2.56 27.11 3.76
C SER A 58 -2.01 28.24 2.89
N SER A 59 -1.15 29.10 3.43
CA SER A 59 -0.45 30.13 2.64
C SER A 59 0.38 29.49 1.53
N ALA A 60 0.07 29.83 0.29
CA ALA A 60 0.82 29.36 -0.88
C ALA A 60 2.23 29.97 -0.91
N GLY A 61 3.24 29.15 -1.18
CA GLY A 61 4.53 29.62 -1.61
C GLY A 61 5.76 28.90 -1.05
N SER A 62 6.00 27.66 -1.44
CA SER A 62 7.34 27.09 -1.57
C SER A 62 7.28 25.75 -2.31
N ALA A 63 8.32 25.42 -3.09
CA ALA A 63 8.50 24.10 -3.72
C ALA A 63 8.76 22.99 -2.68
N GLN A 64 8.67 23.30 -1.40
CA GLN A 64 8.90 22.41 -0.28
C GLN A 64 7.55 21.96 0.33
N LEU A 65 7.43 20.68 0.69
CA LEU A 65 6.25 20.17 1.38
C LEU A 65 5.95 20.99 2.65
N PRO A 66 4.67 21.21 2.98
CA PRO A 66 4.32 22.02 4.15
C PRO A 66 4.86 21.39 5.43
N ALA A 67 5.22 22.24 6.38
CA ALA A 67 5.66 21.80 7.69
C ALA A 67 4.56 20.95 8.37
N ARG A 68 4.98 19.96 9.15
CA ARG A 68 4.09 19.07 9.89
C ARG A 68 2.98 19.81 10.63
N ASP A 69 3.34 20.90 11.33
CA ASP A 69 2.40 21.68 12.13
C ASP A 69 1.33 22.39 11.29
N ALA A 70 1.67 22.82 10.07
CA ALA A 70 0.70 23.41 9.14
C ALA A 70 -0.33 22.38 8.68
N LEU A 71 0.10 21.15 8.40
CA LEU A 71 -0.81 20.03 8.05
C LEU A 71 -1.75 19.69 9.20
N ILE A 72 -1.24 19.69 10.45
CA ILE A 72 -2.03 19.44 11.66
C ILE A 72 -3.05 20.58 11.85
N ALA A 73 -2.60 21.83 11.78
CA ALA A 73 -3.47 22.99 11.98
C ALA A 73 -4.61 23.04 10.95
N ARG A 74 -4.30 22.79 9.66
CA ARG A 74 -5.32 22.71 8.62
C ARG A 74 -6.33 21.58 8.86
N ALA A 75 -5.85 20.39 9.21
CA ALA A 75 -6.71 19.26 9.48
C ALA A 75 -7.63 19.51 10.68
N LYS A 76 -7.11 20.10 11.76
CA LYS A 76 -7.91 20.49 12.94
C LYS A 76 -8.97 21.54 12.64
N CYS A 77 -8.65 22.51 11.77
CA CYS A 77 -9.62 23.54 11.37
C CYS A 77 -10.86 22.94 10.64
N LEU A 78 -10.68 21.82 9.92
CA LEU A 78 -11.71 21.13 9.16
C LEU A 78 -12.37 19.98 9.94
N GLU A 79 -11.91 19.71 11.15
CA GLU A 79 -12.33 18.55 11.92
C GLU A 79 -13.75 18.67 12.43
N LEU A 80 -14.53 17.61 12.24
CA LEU A 80 -15.89 17.48 12.74
C LEU A 80 -15.88 17.01 14.20
N ASP A 81 -16.85 17.45 14.99
CA ASP A 81 -17.03 17.01 16.38
C ASP A 81 -17.69 15.62 16.41
N THR A 82 -16.87 14.59 16.21
CA THR A 82 -17.27 13.18 16.28
C THR A 82 -16.30 12.41 17.17
N PRO A 83 -16.76 11.39 17.90
CA PRO A 83 -15.88 10.65 18.81
C PRO A 83 -14.90 9.73 18.04
N TYR A 84 -13.67 9.63 18.53
CA TYR A 84 -12.76 8.56 18.11
C TYR A 84 -13.08 7.27 18.91
N VAL A 85 -13.20 6.16 18.19
CA VAL A 85 -13.42 4.84 18.81
C VAL A 85 -12.18 3.98 18.51
N PRO A 86 -11.32 3.73 19.50
CA PRO A 86 -10.10 2.95 19.28
C PRO A 86 -10.40 1.48 18.96
N PRO A 87 -9.48 0.78 18.28
CA PRO A 87 -9.55 -0.66 18.13
C PRO A 87 -9.63 -1.38 19.50
N PRO A 88 -10.52 -2.35 19.66
CA PRO A 88 -10.60 -3.14 20.89
C PRO A 88 -9.49 -4.17 20.97
N GLY A 89 -9.19 -4.67 22.17
CA GLY A 89 -8.32 -5.81 22.41
C GLY A 89 -6.89 -5.44 22.84
N ASP A 90 -6.06 -6.45 23.00
CA ASP A 90 -4.68 -6.30 23.48
C ASP A 90 -3.68 -6.10 22.32
N VAL A 91 -2.81 -5.12 22.46
CA VAL A 91 -1.82 -4.74 21.44
C VAL A 91 -0.84 -5.87 21.12
N LEU A 92 -0.39 -6.60 22.15
CA LEU A 92 0.58 -7.69 21.96
C LEU A 92 -0.10 -8.88 21.27
N GLU A 93 -1.37 -9.15 21.58
CA GLU A 93 -2.16 -10.17 20.91
C GLU A 93 -2.35 -9.83 19.42
N HIS A 94 -2.68 -8.57 19.09
CA HIS A 94 -2.77 -8.12 17.70
C HIS A 94 -1.46 -8.30 16.94
N ASN A 95 -0.35 -7.82 17.50
CA ASN A 95 0.96 -7.97 16.88
C ASN A 95 1.35 -9.44 16.72
N THR A 96 1.01 -10.31 17.67
CA THR A 96 1.27 -11.76 17.59
C THR A 96 0.43 -12.40 16.49
N SER A 97 -0.84 -11.99 16.35
CA SER A 97 -1.73 -12.42 15.26
C SER A 97 -1.15 -12.04 13.89
N GLY A 98 -0.74 -10.78 13.72
CA GLY A 98 -0.09 -10.30 12.49
C GLY A 98 1.21 -11.05 12.18
N TYR A 99 2.01 -11.37 13.20
CA TYR A 99 3.24 -12.15 13.01
C TYR A 99 2.94 -13.60 12.58
N ALA A 100 1.98 -14.28 13.22
CA ALA A 100 1.55 -15.61 12.79
C ALA A 100 1.04 -15.61 11.34
N LYS A 101 0.27 -14.57 10.96
CA LYS A 101 -0.24 -14.35 9.61
C LYS A 101 0.89 -14.20 8.58
N ALA A 102 1.82 -13.28 8.81
CA ALA A 102 2.93 -13.02 7.90
C ALA A 102 3.83 -14.25 7.74
N MET A 103 4.10 -14.98 8.83
CA MET A 103 4.85 -16.24 8.79
C MET A 103 4.13 -17.33 8.00
N CYS A 104 2.81 -17.47 8.16
CA CYS A 104 2.01 -18.42 7.40
C CYS A 104 2.11 -18.11 5.88
N SER A 105 1.91 -16.88 5.49
CA SER A 105 1.96 -16.45 4.08
C SER A 105 3.35 -16.65 3.48
N ALA A 106 4.41 -16.27 4.19
CA ALA A 106 5.78 -16.46 3.74
C ALA A 106 6.14 -17.94 3.51
N VAL A 107 5.67 -18.84 4.40
CA VAL A 107 5.96 -20.27 4.31
C VAL A 107 5.09 -21.00 3.29
N PHE A 108 3.79 -20.71 3.25
CA PHE A 108 2.83 -21.52 2.46
C PHE A 108 2.45 -20.89 1.12
N ILE A 109 2.69 -19.60 0.89
CA ILE A 109 2.46 -18.94 -0.40
C ILE A 109 3.79 -18.70 -1.11
N THR A 110 4.73 -17.98 -0.50
CA THR A 110 6.04 -17.71 -1.08
C THR A 110 6.96 -18.93 -1.08
N GLY A 111 6.79 -19.86 -0.13
CA GLY A 111 7.58 -21.08 -0.01
C GLY A 111 8.92 -20.90 0.71
N LEU A 112 9.06 -19.84 1.52
CA LEU A 112 10.30 -19.58 2.23
C LEU A 112 10.55 -20.58 3.38
N ASP A 113 11.83 -20.81 3.67
CA ASP A 113 12.23 -21.43 4.93
C ASP A 113 11.74 -20.56 6.11
N PRO A 114 11.23 -21.15 7.20
CA PRO A 114 10.70 -20.39 8.33
C PRO A 114 11.71 -19.41 8.96
N ALA A 115 13.01 -19.74 8.99
CA ALA A 115 14.02 -18.82 9.52
C ALA A 115 14.23 -17.62 8.58
N VAL A 116 14.26 -17.88 7.26
CA VAL A 116 14.33 -16.81 6.25
C VAL A 116 13.06 -15.96 6.28
N ALA A 117 11.88 -16.59 6.39
CA ALA A 117 10.60 -15.90 6.50
C ALA A 117 10.56 -14.93 7.70
N ALA A 118 11.06 -15.36 8.85
CA ALA A 118 11.15 -14.53 10.06
C ALA A 118 12.03 -13.29 9.88
N GLU A 119 13.11 -13.41 9.11
CA GLU A 119 14.08 -12.32 8.88
C GLU A 119 13.70 -11.39 7.71
N THR A 120 12.74 -11.78 6.90
CA THR A 120 12.25 -11.01 5.75
C THR A 120 10.83 -10.52 6.00
N ILE A 121 9.82 -11.19 5.46
CA ILE A 121 8.40 -10.79 5.57
C ILE A 121 7.96 -10.65 7.04
N GLY A 122 8.30 -11.65 7.86
CA GLY A 122 7.93 -11.68 9.29
C GLY A 122 8.55 -10.58 10.13
N TYR A 123 9.66 -9.98 9.69
CA TYR A 123 10.33 -8.93 10.43
C TYR A 123 9.45 -7.69 10.62
N PHE A 124 8.59 -7.34 9.63
CA PHE A 124 7.71 -6.17 9.69
C PHE A 124 6.61 -6.28 10.75
N THR A 125 6.16 -7.48 11.05
CA THR A 125 5.08 -7.73 12.02
C THR A 125 5.58 -8.34 13.32
N GLY A 126 6.78 -8.93 13.31
CA GLY A 126 7.42 -9.55 14.46
C GLY A 126 8.90 -9.19 14.58
N PRO A 127 9.26 -7.89 14.77
CA PRO A 127 10.65 -7.51 15.00
C PRO A 127 11.19 -8.14 16.29
N TYR A 128 12.50 -8.22 16.45
CA TYR A 128 13.15 -8.95 17.55
C TYR A 128 12.61 -8.60 18.94
N GLU A 129 12.34 -7.31 19.19
CA GLU A 129 11.82 -6.86 20.49
C GLU A 129 10.40 -7.37 20.77
N GLN A 130 9.60 -7.63 19.73
CA GLN A 130 8.29 -8.26 19.89
C GLN A 130 8.41 -9.78 20.09
N ARG A 131 9.30 -10.43 19.34
CA ARG A 131 9.53 -11.87 19.44
C ARG A 131 9.93 -12.30 20.85
N LYS A 132 10.66 -11.46 21.59
CA LYS A 132 11.01 -11.71 22.99
C LYS A 132 9.82 -11.74 23.94
N LYS A 133 8.68 -11.16 23.53
CA LYS A 133 7.47 -11.04 24.36
C LYS A 133 6.43 -12.12 24.09
N VAL A 134 6.61 -12.89 23.03
CA VAL A 134 5.68 -13.94 22.60
C VAL A 134 6.40 -15.26 22.41
N GLY A 135 5.64 -16.34 22.22
CA GLY A 135 6.19 -17.66 21.93
C GLY A 135 6.82 -17.74 20.52
N THR A 136 7.55 -18.81 20.31
CA THR A 136 8.15 -19.11 19.00
C THR A 136 7.06 -19.57 18.01
N PRO A 137 7.08 -19.10 16.75
CA PRO A 137 6.20 -19.62 15.71
C PRO A 137 6.43 -21.13 15.49
N VAL A 138 5.36 -21.89 15.52
CA VAL A 138 5.34 -23.33 15.21
C VAL A 138 4.64 -23.52 13.87
N VAL A 139 5.36 -24.06 12.89
CA VAL A 139 4.84 -24.35 11.55
C VAL A 139 4.33 -25.79 11.51
N ASP A 140 3.02 -25.98 11.32
CA ASP A 140 2.40 -27.28 11.05
C ASP A 140 2.16 -27.42 9.53
N ARG A 141 3.00 -28.22 8.87
CA ARG A 141 2.91 -28.42 7.41
C ARG A 141 1.74 -29.31 6.99
N THR A 142 1.22 -30.13 7.90
CA THR A 142 0.07 -31.01 7.62
C THR A 142 -1.22 -30.20 7.59
N LYS A 143 -1.42 -29.34 8.59
CA LYS A 143 -2.56 -28.43 8.66
C LYS A 143 -2.37 -27.16 7.85
N LYS A 144 -1.16 -26.93 7.32
CA LYS A 144 -0.74 -25.68 6.65
C LYS A 144 -1.02 -24.45 7.51
N GLU A 145 -0.56 -24.45 8.76
CA GLU A 145 -0.79 -23.35 9.69
C GLU A 145 0.46 -22.97 10.48
N VAL A 146 0.46 -21.73 10.96
CA VAL A 146 1.45 -21.22 11.92
C VAL A 146 0.74 -20.87 13.21
N ARG A 147 1.30 -21.35 14.34
CA ARG A 147 0.80 -21.10 15.69
C ARG A 147 1.82 -20.37 16.52
N ILE A 148 1.36 -19.41 17.32
CA ILE A 148 2.17 -18.74 18.32
C ILE A 148 1.38 -18.74 19.63
N THR A 149 1.86 -19.49 20.62
CA THR A 149 1.26 -19.48 21.97
C THR A 149 1.91 -18.37 22.78
N MET A 150 1.11 -17.43 23.24
CA MET A 150 1.60 -16.35 24.12
C MET A 150 1.97 -16.91 25.51
N PRO A 151 2.99 -16.34 26.19
CA PRO A 151 3.45 -16.83 27.48
C PRO A 151 2.40 -16.63 28.59
N ASN A 152 2.64 -17.21 29.76
CA ASN A 152 1.85 -17.06 30.98
C ASN A 152 0.36 -17.45 30.85
N GLY A 153 0.08 -18.50 30.04
CA GLY A 153 -1.29 -18.96 29.82
C GLY A 153 -2.10 -18.10 28.86
N GLY A 154 -1.45 -17.21 28.14
CA GLY A 154 -2.10 -16.41 27.09
C GLY A 154 -2.59 -17.25 25.91
N PRO A 155 -3.37 -16.64 24.99
CA PRO A 155 -3.98 -17.35 23.87
C PRO A 155 -2.95 -17.89 22.87
N THR A 156 -3.33 -18.91 22.14
CA THR A 156 -2.62 -19.36 20.93
C THR A 156 -3.24 -18.68 19.72
N LEU A 157 -2.42 -17.90 18.98
CA LEU A 157 -2.80 -17.24 17.76
C LEU A 157 -2.47 -18.17 16.58
N VAL A 158 -3.44 -18.38 15.70
CA VAL A 158 -3.31 -19.31 14.57
C VAL A 158 -3.59 -18.57 13.27
N ALA A 159 -2.72 -18.76 12.29
CA ALA A 159 -2.97 -18.42 10.90
C ALA A 159 -2.89 -19.70 10.06
N ARG A 160 -3.91 -19.98 9.25
CA ARG A 160 -4.01 -21.18 8.43
C ARG A 160 -4.17 -20.82 6.96
N HIS A 161 -3.57 -21.62 6.08
CA HIS A 161 -3.65 -21.45 4.64
C HIS A 161 -4.91 -22.11 4.07
N PHE A 162 -5.73 -21.33 3.38
CA PHE A 162 -7.02 -21.72 2.78
C PHE A 162 -6.98 -21.69 1.25
N GLY A 163 -5.97 -22.33 0.66
CA GLY A 163 -5.85 -22.40 -0.80
C GLY A 163 -5.74 -21.04 -1.47
N SER A 164 -6.62 -20.75 -2.42
CA SER A 164 -6.58 -19.50 -3.20
C SER A 164 -6.84 -18.23 -2.39
N GLN A 165 -7.40 -18.34 -1.17
CA GLN A 165 -7.58 -17.21 -0.25
C GLN A 165 -6.39 -17.01 0.69
N GLY A 166 -5.30 -17.74 0.47
CA GLY A 166 -4.04 -17.59 1.22
C GLY A 166 -4.16 -17.93 2.70
N CYS A 167 -3.35 -17.27 3.52
CA CYS A 167 -3.34 -17.45 4.96
C CYS A 167 -4.34 -16.51 5.65
N ILE A 168 -5.13 -17.05 6.55
CA ILE A 168 -6.15 -16.31 7.30
C ILE A 168 -5.94 -16.55 8.80
N THR A 169 -5.95 -15.47 9.57
CA THR A 169 -5.92 -15.55 11.04
C THR A 169 -7.27 -16.06 11.54
N LEU A 170 -7.26 -17.13 12.35
CA LEU A 170 -8.49 -17.70 12.86
C LEU A 170 -9.15 -16.78 13.90
N PRO A 171 -10.49 -16.67 13.88
CA PRO A 171 -11.22 -15.89 14.86
C PRO A 171 -11.01 -16.40 16.29
N PRO A 172 -11.16 -15.56 17.33
CA PRO A 172 -11.07 -16.00 18.72
C PRO A 172 -12.05 -17.15 19.02
N GLY A 173 -11.52 -18.24 19.59
CA GLY A 173 -12.33 -19.40 19.99
C GLY A 173 -12.94 -20.21 18.84
N LYS A 174 -12.49 -20.00 17.61
CA LYS A 174 -12.91 -20.75 16.42
C LYS A 174 -11.72 -21.50 15.81
N ASP A 175 -11.99 -22.63 15.20
CA ASP A 175 -11.01 -23.44 14.47
C ASP A 175 -11.23 -23.39 12.95
N ASP A 176 -12.06 -22.46 12.48
CA ASP A 176 -12.36 -22.26 11.05
C ASP A 176 -12.80 -20.82 10.77
N VAL A 177 -12.93 -20.48 9.49
CA VAL A 177 -13.42 -19.20 8.97
C VAL A 177 -14.94 -19.19 8.84
N PHE A 178 -15.54 -18.01 8.62
CA PHE A 178 -16.98 -17.81 8.53
C PHE A 178 -17.53 -17.85 7.09
N PHE A 179 -16.73 -18.27 6.14
CA PHE A 179 -17.13 -18.39 4.72
C PHE A 179 -16.62 -19.71 4.14
N THR A 180 -17.12 -20.09 2.97
CA THR A 180 -16.62 -21.26 2.24
C THR A 180 -15.51 -20.83 1.29
N PRO A 181 -14.25 -21.29 1.48
CA PRO A 181 -13.17 -21.00 0.56
C PRO A 181 -13.44 -21.50 -0.87
N VAL A 182 -13.04 -20.69 -1.86
CA VAL A 182 -13.23 -21.00 -3.29
C VAL A 182 -11.91 -21.37 -3.92
N ASN A 183 -11.87 -22.44 -4.70
CA ASN A 183 -10.69 -22.78 -5.48
C ASN A 183 -10.68 -21.95 -6.78
N VAL A 184 -9.94 -20.87 -6.78
CA VAL A 184 -9.78 -19.96 -7.93
C VAL A 184 -8.72 -20.55 -8.87
N LYS A 185 -9.07 -20.73 -10.13
CA LYS A 185 -8.18 -21.23 -11.18
C LYS A 185 -8.15 -20.24 -12.34
N SER A 186 -6.97 -20.02 -12.90
CA SER A 186 -6.83 -19.32 -14.17
C SER A 186 -7.39 -20.17 -15.32
N ALA A 187 -8.04 -19.52 -16.27
CA ALA A 187 -8.49 -20.12 -17.52
C ALA A 187 -7.39 -20.15 -18.60
N LEU A 188 -6.23 -19.57 -18.33
CA LEU A 188 -5.15 -19.45 -19.29
C LEU A 188 -4.35 -20.76 -19.44
N ALA A 189 -3.78 -20.95 -20.62
CA ALA A 189 -2.83 -22.04 -20.89
C ALA A 189 -1.55 -21.92 -20.05
N ASP A 190 -0.76 -23.01 -19.99
CA ASP A 190 0.51 -23.06 -19.29
C ASP A 190 1.43 -21.90 -19.73
N PRO A 191 1.91 -21.06 -18.81
CA PRO A 191 2.73 -19.88 -19.15
C PRO A 191 4.05 -20.25 -19.85
N THR A 192 4.57 -21.46 -19.65
CA THR A 192 5.80 -21.93 -20.32
C THR A 192 5.62 -22.24 -21.80
N THR A 193 4.40 -22.26 -22.29
CA THR A 193 4.06 -22.52 -23.70
C THR A 193 3.56 -21.30 -24.45
N VAL A 194 3.35 -20.18 -23.75
CA VAL A 194 2.77 -18.95 -24.31
C VAL A 194 3.81 -17.82 -24.28
N PRO A 195 3.95 -17.05 -25.40
CA PRO A 195 4.86 -15.91 -25.43
C PRO A 195 4.49 -14.80 -24.41
N TRP A 196 5.54 -14.11 -23.92
CA TRP A 196 5.38 -12.85 -23.19
C TRP A 196 4.62 -11.80 -24.03
N PRO A 197 3.67 -11.02 -23.47
CA PRO A 197 3.35 -10.91 -22.05
C PRO A 197 2.23 -11.84 -21.56
N MET A 198 1.57 -12.59 -22.42
CA MET A 198 0.48 -13.49 -22.01
C MET A 198 0.96 -14.80 -21.36
N GLY A 199 2.22 -15.14 -21.55
CA GLY A 199 2.94 -16.23 -20.90
C GLY A 199 4.36 -15.80 -20.54
N ASP A 200 5.23 -16.78 -20.25
CA ASP A 200 6.58 -16.55 -19.76
C ASP A 200 7.68 -16.89 -20.79
N VAL A 201 7.30 -17.33 -21.99
CA VAL A 201 8.26 -17.57 -23.09
C VAL A 201 8.78 -16.24 -23.59
N LEU A 202 10.03 -15.95 -23.34
CA LEU A 202 10.67 -14.72 -23.81
C LEU A 202 11.02 -14.81 -25.28
N PRO A 203 10.88 -13.72 -26.07
CA PRO A 203 11.28 -13.71 -27.47
C PRO A 203 12.80 -13.85 -27.60
N ASN A 204 13.25 -14.58 -28.63
CA ASN A 204 14.67 -14.73 -28.97
C ASN A 204 15.25 -13.53 -29.74
N ASP A 205 14.42 -12.53 -30.04
CA ASP A 205 14.86 -11.35 -30.78
C ASP A 205 15.91 -10.56 -29.97
N PRO A 206 16.88 -9.92 -30.65
CA PRO A 206 17.83 -9.07 -29.96
C PRO A 206 17.14 -7.96 -29.16
N PRO A 207 17.77 -7.43 -28.12
CA PRO A 207 17.26 -6.26 -27.39
C PRO A 207 17.00 -5.09 -28.37
N PRO A 208 16.05 -4.17 -28.03
CA PRO A 208 15.79 -3.00 -28.85
C PRO A 208 17.09 -2.21 -29.08
N ALA A 209 17.36 -1.84 -30.34
CA ALA A 209 18.61 -1.16 -30.74
C ALA A 209 18.78 0.23 -30.10
N ASP A 210 17.68 0.84 -29.65
CA ASP A 210 17.64 2.13 -28.97
C ASP A 210 17.81 2.03 -27.44
N VAL A 211 18.07 0.82 -26.91
CA VAL A 211 18.28 0.56 -25.47
C VAL A 211 19.75 0.26 -25.18
N ASP A 212 20.37 1.03 -24.29
CA ASP A 212 21.71 0.75 -23.78
C ASP A 212 21.67 -0.40 -22.75
N MET A 213 21.84 -1.62 -23.25
CA MET A 213 21.81 -2.84 -22.43
C MET A 213 22.93 -2.90 -21.39
N ALA A 214 24.05 -2.19 -21.60
CA ALA A 214 25.12 -2.13 -20.58
C ALA A 214 24.64 -1.37 -19.35
N LYS A 215 23.94 -0.25 -19.53
CA LYS A 215 23.32 0.48 -18.41
C LYS A 215 22.16 -0.27 -17.78
N VAL A 216 21.35 -1.01 -18.54
CA VAL A 216 20.32 -1.90 -17.98
C VAL A 216 20.96 -2.93 -17.04
N ASN A 217 22.04 -3.59 -17.47
CA ASN A 217 22.76 -4.57 -16.64
C ASN A 217 23.39 -3.92 -15.40
N GLN A 218 23.92 -2.70 -15.52
CA GLN A 218 24.40 -1.93 -14.36
C GLN A 218 23.26 -1.61 -13.37
N ALA A 219 22.08 -1.26 -13.87
CA ALA A 219 20.90 -1.01 -13.02
C ALA A 219 20.46 -2.26 -12.27
N LEU A 220 20.43 -3.41 -12.96
CA LEU A 220 20.17 -4.71 -12.31
C LEU A 220 21.22 -5.00 -11.22
N GLY A 221 22.50 -4.66 -11.45
CA GLY A 221 23.56 -4.74 -10.44
C GLY A 221 23.27 -3.84 -9.24
N ALA A 222 22.97 -2.57 -9.49
CA ALA A 222 22.73 -1.56 -8.47
C ALA A 222 21.55 -1.91 -7.55
N ALA A 223 20.48 -2.52 -8.09
CA ALA A 223 19.31 -2.92 -7.31
C ALA A 223 19.62 -3.98 -6.23
N PHE A 224 20.73 -4.73 -6.37
CA PHE A 224 21.17 -5.77 -5.44
C PHE A 224 22.51 -5.45 -4.75
N GLU A 225 22.98 -4.21 -4.87
CA GLU A 225 24.31 -3.82 -4.35
C GLU A 225 24.38 -3.91 -2.82
N THR A 226 23.29 -3.57 -2.13
CA THR A 226 23.21 -3.55 -0.67
C THR A 226 22.40 -4.73 -0.18
N THR A 227 23.01 -5.62 0.59
CA THR A 227 22.34 -6.82 1.14
C THR A 227 21.21 -6.45 2.10
N GLU A 228 21.36 -5.37 2.86
CA GLU A 228 20.39 -4.86 3.82
C GLU A 228 19.09 -4.35 3.15
N ALA A 229 19.14 -4.09 1.85
CA ALA A 229 17.94 -3.77 1.08
C ALA A 229 17.06 -5.00 0.83
N TYR A 230 17.59 -6.21 1.00
CA TYR A 230 16.87 -7.48 0.79
C TYR A 230 16.07 -7.51 -0.51
N THR A 231 16.62 -6.97 -1.60
CA THR A 231 15.95 -7.02 -2.90
C THR A 231 15.80 -8.47 -3.34
N ALA A 232 14.55 -8.94 -3.43
CA ALA A 232 14.22 -10.32 -3.82
C ALA A 232 14.08 -10.46 -5.33
N ALA A 233 13.47 -9.46 -5.98
CA ALA A 233 13.28 -9.45 -7.43
C ALA A 233 13.36 -8.01 -7.97
N PHE A 234 13.96 -7.87 -9.16
CA PHE A 234 13.99 -6.62 -9.91
C PHE A 234 13.70 -6.93 -11.38
N VAL A 235 12.65 -6.30 -11.94
CA VAL A 235 12.18 -6.56 -13.31
C VAL A 235 11.98 -5.23 -14.02
N VAL A 236 12.42 -5.17 -15.28
CA VAL A 236 12.33 -3.97 -16.13
C VAL A 236 11.69 -4.31 -17.46
N THR A 237 10.64 -3.58 -17.83
CA THR A 237 10.08 -3.65 -19.19
C THR A 237 10.14 -2.30 -19.89
N HIS A 238 10.42 -2.30 -21.18
CA HIS A 238 10.37 -1.12 -22.05
C HIS A 238 9.43 -1.39 -23.22
N LYS A 239 8.47 -0.52 -23.46
CA LYS A 239 7.40 -0.69 -24.47
C LYS A 239 6.69 -2.05 -24.32
N GLY A 240 6.45 -2.50 -23.08
CA GLY A 240 5.84 -3.79 -22.77
C GLY A 240 6.77 -5.00 -22.90
N ARG A 241 7.95 -4.87 -23.48
CA ARG A 241 8.94 -5.94 -23.63
C ARG A 241 9.83 -6.01 -22.37
N LEU A 242 10.04 -7.22 -21.86
CA LEU A 242 11.01 -7.45 -20.77
C LEU A 242 12.44 -7.26 -21.32
N ILE A 243 13.19 -6.31 -20.72
CA ILE A 243 14.56 -5.98 -21.11
C ILE A 243 15.59 -6.34 -20.03
N GLY A 244 15.16 -6.64 -18.82
CA GLY A 244 16.05 -7.08 -17.74
C GLY A 244 15.31 -7.60 -16.53
N GLU A 245 15.86 -8.63 -15.92
CA GLU A 245 15.38 -9.17 -14.66
C GLU A 245 16.50 -9.80 -13.85
N ARG A 246 16.39 -9.73 -12.53
CA ARG A 246 17.30 -10.36 -11.59
C ARG A 246 16.57 -10.76 -10.33
N TYR A 247 16.93 -11.90 -9.77
CA TYR A 247 16.33 -12.50 -8.58
C TYR A 247 17.40 -12.87 -7.57
N MET A 248 17.09 -12.79 -6.28
CA MET A 248 17.95 -13.35 -5.24
C MET A 248 17.91 -14.87 -5.23
N SER A 249 18.89 -15.49 -4.59
CA SER A 249 18.92 -16.95 -4.44
C SER A 249 17.64 -17.48 -3.78
N GLY A 250 17.06 -18.54 -4.34
CA GLY A 250 15.81 -19.14 -3.87
C GLY A 250 14.52 -18.47 -4.37
N ILE A 251 14.63 -17.34 -5.09
CA ILE A 251 13.50 -16.65 -5.72
C ILE A 251 13.60 -16.80 -7.24
N SER A 252 12.46 -16.98 -7.89
CA SER A 252 12.37 -17.15 -9.35
C SER A 252 11.40 -16.15 -9.96
N ALA A 253 11.31 -16.14 -11.30
CA ALA A 253 10.35 -15.32 -12.05
C ALA A 253 8.88 -15.61 -11.71
N THR A 254 8.59 -16.79 -11.16
CA THR A 254 7.24 -17.25 -10.82
C THR A 254 6.96 -17.26 -9.32
N THR A 255 7.95 -16.93 -8.47
CA THR A 255 7.75 -16.90 -7.01
C THR A 255 6.79 -15.78 -6.63
N PRO A 256 5.64 -16.07 -5.98
CA PRO A 256 4.75 -15.03 -5.48
C PRO A 256 5.36 -14.36 -4.25
N LEU A 257 5.50 -13.05 -4.32
CA LEU A 257 6.10 -12.22 -3.29
C LEU A 257 5.05 -11.25 -2.74
N GLU A 258 5.15 -10.95 -1.45
CA GLU A 258 4.19 -10.08 -0.76
C GLU A 258 4.26 -8.63 -1.24
N SER A 259 3.08 -8.06 -1.49
CA SER A 259 2.92 -6.70 -2.01
C SER A 259 2.99 -5.62 -0.96
N TRP A 260 2.54 -5.91 0.28
CA TRP A 260 2.09 -4.88 1.20
C TRP A 260 1.18 -3.88 0.47
N SER A 261 1.32 -2.61 0.74
CA SER A 261 0.40 -1.58 0.22
C SER A 261 0.33 -1.41 -1.30
N MET A 262 1.15 -2.12 -2.09
CA MET A 262 0.95 -2.16 -3.55
C MET A 262 -0.41 -2.76 -3.93
N GLY A 263 -0.97 -3.64 -3.10
CA GLY A 263 -2.31 -4.22 -3.29
C GLY A 263 -3.44 -3.19 -3.37
N LYS A 264 -3.26 -1.97 -2.83
CA LYS A 264 -4.21 -0.87 -3.01
C LYS A 264 -4.45 -0.54 -4.48
N SER A 265 -3.41 -0.64 -5.30
CA SER A 265 -3.55 -0.44 -6.75
C SER A 265 -4.28 -1.62 -7.44
N VAL A 266 -4.29 -2.81 -6.82
CA VAL A 266 -5.10 -3.94 -7.30
C VAL A 266 -6.59 -3.65 -7.11
N VAL A 267 -7.01 -3.16 -5.94
CA VAL A 267 -8.42 -2.78 -5.74
C VAL A 267 -8.81 -1.58 -6.60
N ALA A 268 -7.89 -0.63 -6.87
CA ALA A 268 -8.14 0.41 -7.86
C ALA A 268 -8.45 -0.18 -9.25
N THR A 269 -7.70 -1.20 -9.66
CA THR A 269 -7.92 -1.90 -10.93
C THR A 269 -9.28 -2.61 -10.94
N MET A 270 -9.66 -3.30 -9.87
CA MET A 270 -10.98 -3.93 -9.74
C MET A 270 -12.12 -2.89 -9.84
N MET A 271 -11.97 -1.76 -9.16
CA MET A 271 -12.94 -0.65 -9.26
C MET A 271 -12.98 -0.07 -10.68
N GLY A 272 -11.84 0.09 -11.33
CA GLY A 272 -11.75 0.53 -12.73
C GLY A 272 -12.54 -0.40 -13.68
N VAL A 273 -12.42 -1.71 -13.50
CA VAL A 273 -13.18 -2.69 -14.27
C VAL A 273 -14.69 -2.57 -14.01
N LEU A 274 -15.12 -2.45 -12.75
CA LEU A 274 -16.53 -2.27 -12.41
C LEU A 274 -17.10 -0.95 -12.98
N ILE A 275 -16.30 0.12 -12.99
CA ILE A 275 -16.67 1.40 -13.62
C ILE A 275 -16.78 1.22 -15.14
N LYS A 276 -15.82 0.53 -15.79
CA LYS A 276 -15.90 0.22 -17.23
C LYS A 276 -17.14 -0.60 -17.58
N GLN A 277 -17.56 -1.49 -16.69
CA GLN A 277 -18.76 -2.31 -16.84
C GLN A 277 -20.07 -1.56 -16.51
N GLY A 278 -20.00 -0.28 -16.14
CA GLY A 278 -21.16 0.56 -15.82
C GLY A 278 -21.80 0.28 -14.44
N VAL A 279 -21.12 -0.50 -13.59
CA VAL A 279 -21.63 -0.80 -12.23
C VAL A 279 -21.56 0.45 -11.35
N TYR A 280 -20.49 1.21 -11.50
CA TYR A 280 -20.22 2.43 -10.72
C TYR A 280 -19.77 3.59 -11.60
N LYS A 281 -19.83 4.80 -11.01
CA LYS A 281 -19.21 6.04 -11.53
C LYS A 281 -18.31 6.63 -10.44
N LEU A 282 -17.21 7.27 -10.81
CA LEU A 282 -16.28 7.88 -9.85
C LEU A 282 -16.95 8.93 -8.96
N ASP A 283 -17.82 9.77 -9.54
CA ASP A 283 -18.43 10.90 -8.83
C ASP A 283 -19.73 10.55 -8.11
N GLN A 284 -20.21 9.32 -8.19
CA GLN A 284 -21.39 8.93 -7.44
C GLN A 284 -21.07 8.76 -5.94
N PRO A 285 -22.02 9.03 -5.04
CA PRO A 285 -21.94 8.61 -3.65
C PRO A 285 -21.69 7.11 -3.55
N ALA A 286 -20.81 6.71 -2.62
CA ALA A 286 -20.51 5.32 -2.38
C ALA A 286 -21.73 4.60 -1.76
N PRO A 287 -22.27 3.55 -2.39
CA PRO A 287 -23.50 2.91 -1.92
C PRO A 287 -23.22 1.90 -0.79
N ILE A 288 -22.49 2.35 0.24
CA ILE A 288 -22.22 1.57 1.45
C ILE A 288 -23.51 1.47 2.26
N PRO A 289 -24.04 0.26 2.55
CA PRO A 289 -25.34 0.10 3.20
C PRO A 289 -25.43 0.79 4.57
N GLU A 290 -24.36 0.77 5.35
CA GLU A 290 -24.28 1.34 6.69
C GLU A 290 -24.39 2.87 6.71
N TRP A 291 -24.26 3.54 5.56
CA TRP A 291 -24.29 4.99 5.44
C TRP A 291 -25.66 5.54 4.97
N GLN A 292 -26.63 4.68 4.66
CA GLN A 292 -27.91 5.09 4.06
C GLN A 292 -28.96 5.61 5.07
N GLY A 293 -28.58 5.75 6.36
CA GLY A 293 -29.43 6.32 7.40
C GLY A 293 -29.69 7.82 7.19
N ALA A 294 -30.88 8.28 7.53
CA ALA A 294 -31.24 9.70 7.40
C ALA A 294 -30.29 10.59 8.23
N GLY A 295 -29.70 11.60 7.59
CA GLY A 295 -28.78 12.55 8.24
C GLY A 295 -27.34 12.06 8.39
N ASP A 296 -26.98 10.88 7.87
CA ASP A 296 -25.59 10.40 7.88
C ASP A 296 -24.75 11.18 6.85
N GLY A 297 -23.81 11.99 7.33
CA GLY A 297 -22.93 12.81 6.47
C GLY A 297 -22.04 11.98 5.53
N ARG A 298 -21.81 10.69 5.85
CA ARG A 298 -21.01 9.77 5.02
C ARG A 298 -21.67 9.44 3.68
N GLN A 299 -22.99 9.70 3.53
CA GLN A 299 -23.68 9.61 2.24
C GLN A 299 -23.08 10.53 1.16
N GLN A 300 -22.33 11.56 1.56
CA GLN A 300 -21.65 12.47 0.62
C GLN A 300 -20.31 11.95 0.13
N ILE A 301 -19.76 10.89 0.74
CA ILE A 301 -18.49 10.30 0.34
C ILE A 301 -18.66 9.62 -1.02
N ARG A 302 -17.93 10.11 -2.02
CA ARG A 302 -17.96 9.54 -3.38
C ARG A 302 -16.96 8.39 -3.50
N ILE A 303 -17.15 7.55 -4.50
CA ILE A 303 -16.18 6.50 -4.85
C ILE A 303 -14.79 7.10 -5.15
N ALA A 304 -14.75 8.24 -5.85
CA ALA A 304 -13.50 8.97 -6.09
C ALA A 304 -12.80 9.41 -4.80
N ASP A 305 -13.52 9.80 -3.77
CA ASP A 305 -12.94 10.26 -2.50
C ASP A 305 -12.29 9.09 -1.75
N ILE A 306 -12.90 7.89 -1.80
CA ILE A 306 -12.33 6.65 -1.27
C ILE A 306 -11.05 6.29 -2.02
N LEU A 307 -11.09 6.21 -3.36
CA LEU A 307 -9.92 5.85 -4.17
C LEU A 307 -8.75 6.83 -4.01
N ARG A 308 -9.04 8.08 -3.65
CA ARG A 308 -8.07 9.17 -3.45
C ARG A 308 -7.60 9.35 -2.00
N MET A 309 -7.90 8.42 -1.09
CA MET A 309 -7.54 8.53 0.33
C MET A 309 -7.99 9.85 0.97
N SER A 310 -9.23 10.22 0.70
CA SER A 310 -9.84 11.46 1.17
C SER A 310 -11.31 11.29 1.56
N SER A 311 -11.72 10.08 1.98
CA SER A 311 -13.07 9.81 2.51
C SER A 311 -13.39 10.64 3.75
N GLY A 312 -12.39 11.01 4.53
CA GLY A 312 -12.53 11.77 5.75
C GLY A 312 -12.99 10.95 6.96
N LEU A 313 -12.91 9.63 6.92
CA LEU A 313 -13.29 8.79 8.05
C LEU A 313 -12.30 8.90 9.22
N ARG A 314 -12.81 8.81 10.45
CA ARG A 314 -12.04 8.97 11.68
C ARG A 314 -11.35 7.68 12.06
N ILE A 315 -10.06 7.63 11.79
CA ILE A 315 -9.15 6.56 12.23
C ILE A 315 -7.79 7.16 12.58
N LYS A 316 -6.91 6.38 13.19
CA LYS A 316 -5.49 6.71 13.37
C LYS A 316 -4.62 5.84 12.47
N ALA A 317 -3.62 6.47 11.85
CA ALA A 317 -2.63 5.81 11.03
C ALA A 317 -1.21 6.29 11.40
N PRO A 318 -0.18 5.42 11.32
CA PRO A 318 1.21 5.81 11.61
C PRO A 318 1.73 6.95 10.73
N ASP A 319 1.17 7.13 9.54
CA ASP A 319 1.54 8.18 8.59
C ASP A 319 0.79 9.50 8.79
N ASP A 320 -0.12 9.57 9.76
CA ASP A 320 -0.76 10.82 10.10
C ASP A 320 0.25 11.77 10.76
N PRO A 321 0.27 13.08 10.38
CA PRO A 321 1.23 14.04 10.93
C PRO A 321 1.18 14.18 12.46
N ASP A 322 0.02 13.94 13.06
CA ASP A 322 -0.24 14.01 14.50
C ASP A 322 -0.26 12.64 15.21
N PHE A 323 0.25 11.59 14.55
CA PHE A 323 0.30 10.26 15.15
C PHE A 323 1.20 10.25 16.40
N ASP A 324 0.65 9.71 17.49
CA ASP A 324 1.37 9.44 18.73
C ASP A 324 1.70 7.93 18.80
N PRO A 325 2.98 7.54 18.71
CA PRO A 325 3.40 6.15 18.79
C PRO A 325 3.18 5.50 20.17
N ASN A 326 2.98 6.31 21.21
CA ASN A 326 2.68 5.85 22.58
C ASN A 326 1.18 5.88 22.90
N GLY A 327 0.37 6.31 21.93
CA GLY A 327 -1.08 6.41 22.06
C GLY A 327 -1.81 5.08 21.85
N THR A 328 -3.05 5.18 21.44
CA THR A 328 -3.88 4.01 21.13
C THR A 328 -3.34 3.24 19.91
N TYR A 329 -3.54 1.92 19.90
CA TYR A 329 -3.21 1.08 18.76
C TYR A 329 -3.88 1.63 17.49
N PRO A 330 -3.14 1.83 16.37
CA PRO A 330 -3.69 2.50 15.22
C PRO A 330 -4.62 1.58 14.41
N ASP A 331 -5.80 2.11 14.04
CA ASP A 331 -6.77 1.41 13.16
C ASP A 331 -6.12 0.92 11.87
N HIS A 332 -5.22 1.71 11.30
CA HIS A 332 -4.48 1.37 10.09
C HIS A 332 -3.79 0.00 10.19
N ILE A 333 -3.20 -0.30 11.36
CA ILE A 333 -2.53 -1.58 11.62
C ILE A 333 -3.54 -2.65 12.03
N TYR A 334 -4.63 -2.26 12.71
CA TYR A 334 -5.66 -3.19 13.14
C TYR A 334 -6.33 -3.94 11.99
N TYR A 335 -6.46 -3.33 10.81
CA TYR A 335 -6.92 -4.01 9.59
C TYR A 335 -6.04 -5.19 9.17
N TYR A 336 -4.76 -5.21 9.56
CA TYR A 336 -3.85 -6.32 9.29
C TYR A 336 -3.87 -7.40 10.37
N THR A 337 -4.22 -7.04 11.60
CA THR A 337 -3.93 -7.86 12.77
C THR A 337 -5.19 -8.29 13.54
N GLY A 338 -6.31 -7.69 13.27
CA GLY A 338 -7.50 -7.69 14.13
C GLY A 338 -8.43 -8.86 13.95
N ARG A 339 -8.22 -9.93 13.25
CA ARG A 339 -9.11 -11.11 13.14
C ARG A 339 -10.63 -10.75 13.10
N ILE A 340 -10.99 -9.73 12.35
CA ILE A 340 -12.29 -9.06 12.35
C ILE A 340 -12.96 -9.10 10.98
N ASN A 341 -14.25 -8.73 10.92
CA ASN A 341 -14.89 -8.32 9.68
C ASN A 341 -14.38 -6.92 9.31
N ALA A 342 -13.39 -6.87 8.42
CA ALA A 342 -12.73 -5.62 8.03
C ALA A 342 -13.69 -4.64 7.37
N PHE A 343 -14.67 -5.13 6.57
CA PHE A 343 -15.65 -4.27 5.90
C PHE A 343 -16.58 -3.59 6.89
N ASN A 344 -17.13 -4.37 7.83
CA ASN A 344 -17.98 -3.80 8.89
C ASN A 344 -17.21 -2.80 9.75
N TYR A 345 -15.95 -3.12 10.10
CA TYR A 345 -15.12 -2.20 10.89
C TYR A 345 -14.88 -0.89 10.15
N ALA A 346 -14.58 -0.92 8.85
CA ALA A 346 -14.38 0.27 8.04
C ALA A 346 -15.68 1.09 7.88
N ALA A 347 -16.78 0.43 7.53
CA ALA A 347 -18.07 1.07 7.28
C ALA A 347 -18.68 1.73 8.53
N THR A 348 -18.32 1.26 9.73
CA THR A 348 -18.82 1.81 11.00
C THR A 348 -17.97 2.95 11.58
N ARG A 349 -16.84 3.33 10.94
CA ARG A 349 -16.04 4.45 11.42
C ARG A 349 -16.81 5.78 11.28
N PRO A 350 -16.75 6.66 12.28
CA PRO A 350 -17.37 8.00 12.18
C PRO A 350 -16.61 8.87 11.17
N GLN A 351 -17.22 9.94 10.72
CA GLN A 351 -16.58 10.91 9.85
C GLN A 351 -15.74 11.89 10.66
N GLN A 352 -14.49 12.14 10.26
CA GLN A 352 -13.58 13.10 10.87
C GLN A 352 -13.55 14.43 10.13
N TRP A 353 -13.55 14.37 8.81
CA TRP A 353 -13.52 15.55 7.95
C TRP A 353 -14.59 15.45 6.85
N PRO A 354 -15.06 16.57 6.31
CA PRO A 354 -15.82 16.53 5.08
C PRO A 354 -15.03 15.79 3.98
N PRO A 355 -15.69 14.97 3.14
CA PRO A 355 -15.01 14.23 2.10
C PRO A 355 -14.27 15.14 1.13
N ASN A 356 -13.16 14.68 0.57
CA ASN A 356 -12.31 15.41 -0.37
C ASN A 356 -11.70 16.72 0.17
N THR A 357 -11.52 16.85 1.49
CA THR A 357 -10.92 18.05 2.10
C THR A 357 -9.53 17.82 2.68
N VAL A 358 -9.26 16.65 3.24
CA VAL A 358 -7.97 16.29 3.87
C VAL A 358 -7.47 14.99 3.27
N GLY A 359 -6.25 15.02 2.70
CA GLY A 359 -5.58 13.83 2.18
C GLY A 359 -4.80 13.11 3.28
N ARG A 360 -5.16 11.84 3.59
CA ARG A 360 -4.45 11.00 4.57
C ARG A 360 -4.35 9.56 4.09
N TYR A 361 -3.17 8.99 4.21
CA TYR A 361 -2.91 7.61 3.82
C TYR A 361 -3.42 6.64 4.89
N ARG A 362 -4.56 5.99 4.64
CA ARG A 362 -5.29 5.21 5.63
C ARG A 362 -5.87 3.92 5.04
N ASN A 363 -5.73 2.80 5.75
CA ASN A 363 -6.20 1.49 5.26
C ASN A 363 -7.72 1.35 5.21
N THR A 364 -8.48 2.24 5.84
CA THR A 364 -9.95 2.24 5.78
C THR A 364 -10.46 2.38 4.35
N ASP A 365 -9.86 3.27 3.56
CA ASP A 365 -10.32 3.57 2.21
C ASP A 365 -10.17 2.38 1.24
N PRO A 366 -9.02 1.67 1.13
CA PRO A 366 -8.95 0.48 0.29
C PRO A 366 -9.82 -0.69 0.80
N VAL A 367 -10.06 -0.80 2.10
CA VAL A 367 -11.00 -1.78 2.65
C VAL A 367 -12.43 -1.47 2.20
N LEU A 368 -12.85 -0.21 2.22
CA LEU A 368 -14.16 0.23 1.68
C LEU A 368 -14.25 0.04 0.17
N ALA A 369 -13.17 0.28 -0.58
CA ALA A 369 -13.13 -0.01 -2.01
C ALA A 369 -13.34 -1.52 -2.28
N ASN A 370 -12.72 -2.41 -1.50
CA ASN A 370 -12.97 -3.85 -1.58
C ASN A 370 -14.43 -4.20 -1.22
N TYR A 371 -15.02 -3.50 -0.24
CA TYR A 371 -16.44 -3.69 0.09
C TYR A 371 -17.33 -3.30 -1.09
N LEU A 372 -17.05 -2.19 -1.76
CA LEU A 372 -17.75 -1.79 -2.98
C LEU A 372 -17.57 -2.82 -4.11
N VAL A 373 -16.36 -3.39 -4.27
CA VAL A 373 -16.14 -4.48 -5.23
C VAL A 373 -17.05 -5.65 -4.91
N ARG A 374 -17.10 -6.10 -3.66
CA ARG A 374 -17.98 -7.21 -3.24
C ARG A 374 -19.45 -6.91 -3.51
N LEU A 375 -19.93 -5.74 -3.07
CA LEU A 375 -21.32 -5.32 -3.31
C LEU A 375 -21.67 -5.27 -4.80
N GLY A 376 -20.78 -4.74 -5.65
CA GLY A 376 -21.00 -4.64 -7.09
C GLY A 376 -21.00 -5.99 -7.79
N VAL A 377 -20.16 -6.92 -7.37
CA VAL A 377 -20.06 -8.27 -7.94
C VAL A 377 -21.23 -9.13 -7.51
N GLU A 378 -21.51 -9.20 -6.21
CA GLU A 378 -22.60 -10.03 -5.65
C GLU A 378 -23.98 -9.55 -6.11
N LYS A 379 -24.20 -8.23 -6.27
CA LYS A 379 -25.46 -7.68 -6.83
C LYS A 379 -25.76 -8.20 -8.24
N ARG A 380 -24.75 -8.59 -8.99
CA ARG A 380 -24.91 -9.17 -10.33
C ARG A 380 -25.05 -10.71 -10.31
N GLY A 381 -25.10 -11.33 -9.12
CA GLY A 381 -25.13 -12.78 -8.97
C GLY A 381 -23.81 -13.47 -9.32
N GLU A 382 -22.70 -12.73 -9.30
CA GLU A 382 -21.38 -13.26 -9.62
C GLU A 382 -20.61 -13.65 -8.35
N GLU A 383 -19.73 -14.64 -8.46
CA GLU A 383 -18.87 -15.07 -7.37
C GLU A 383 -17.73 -14.04 -7.15
N TYR A 384 -17.61 -13.57 -5.92
CA TYR A 384 -16.72 -12.47 -5.53
C TYR A 384 -15.24 -12.88 -5.49
N LEU A 385 -14.91 -14.02 -4.87
CA LEU A 385 -13.51 -14.40 -4.61
C LEU A 385 -12.73 -14.72 -5.90
N SER A 386 -13.40 -15.14 -6.97
CA SER A 386 -12.78 -15.36 -8.28
C SER A 386 -12.85 -14.15 -9.21
N PHE A 387 -13.54 -13.08 -8.82
CA PHE A 387 -13.73 -11.91 -9.69
C PHE A 387 -12.40 -11.32 -10.20
N PRO A 388 -11.36 -11.10 -9.38
CA PRO A 388 -10.10 -10.54 -9.86
C PRO A 388 -9.45 -11.41 -10.93
N GLN A 389 -9.47 -12.76 -10.76
CA GLN A 389 -8.86 -13.68 -11.71
C GLN A 389 -9.56 -13.61 -13.06
N ARG A 390 -10.89 -13.81 -13.10
CA ARG A 390 -11.63 -13.86 -14.36
C ARG A 390 -11.81 -12.52 -15.05
N ALA A 391 -11.90 -11.42 -14.28
CA ALA A 391 -12.20 -10.10 -14.83
C ALA A 391 -10.95 -9.29 -15.23
N ILE A 392 -9.80 -9.62 -14.64
CA ILE A 392 -8.56 -8.86 -14.82
C ILE A 392 -7.40 -9.78 -15.17
N PHE A 393 -7.04 -10.71 -14.28
CA PHE A 393 -5.76 -11.41 -14.36
C PHE A 393 -5.67 -12.33 -15.55
N ASP A 394 -6.72 -13.07 -15.89
CA ASP A 394 -6.77 -13.89 -17.09
C ASP A 394 -6.65 -13.05 -18.37
N LYS A 395 -7.09 -11.80 -18.36
CA LYS A 395 -7.01 -10.92 -19.52
C LYS A 395 -5.59 -10.40 -19.79
N ILE A 396 -4.78 -10.28 -18.73
CA ILE A 396 -3.43 -9.70 -18.82
C ILE A 396 -2.30 -10.70 -18.59
N GLY A 397 -2.61 -12.00 -18.57
CA GLY A 397 -1.62 -13.07 -18.49
C GLY A 397 -1.16 -13.44 -17.08
N ILE A 398 -1.86 -12.99 -16.03
CA ILE A 398 -1.54 -13.31 -14.62
C ILE A 398 -2.33 -14.55 -14.18
N ARG A 399 -1.62 -15.57 -13.67
CA ARG A 399 -2.21 -16.88 -13.32
C ARG A 399 -2.19 -17.22 -11.83
N SER A 400 -1.32 -16.61 -11.07
CA SER A 400 -0.95 -17.11 -9.73
C SER A 400 -1.08 -16.07 -8.63
N MET A 401 -1.86 -15.02 -8.84
CA MET A 401 -2.07 -14.04 -7.78
C MET A 401 -2.90 -14.63 -6.64
N VAL A 402 -2.44 -14.47 -5.42
CA VAL A 402 -3.19 -14.74 -4.19
C VAL A 402 -3.59 -13.42 -3.56
N ILE A 403 -4.89 -13.20 -3.39
CA ILE A 403 -5.43 -12.12 -2.57
C ILE A 403 -5.98 -12.74 -1.30
N GLU A 404 -5.36 -12.42 -0.17
CA GLU A 404 -5.77 -12.97 1.10
C GLU A 404 -7.01 -12.25 1.65
N THR A 405 -7.72 -12.94 2.53
CA THR A 405 -8.97 -12.43 3.12
C THR A 405 -8.89 -12.36 4.63
N ASP A 406 -9.84 -11.62 5.22
CA ASP A 406 -10.19 -11.75 6.62
C ASP A 406 -11.00 -13.05 6.87
N PRO A 407 -11.31 -13.38 8.15
CA PRO A 407 -12.11 -14.58 8.46
C PRO A 407 -13.54 -14.61 7.88
N TYR A 408 -14.00 -13.50 7.31
CA TYR A 408 -15.34 -13.36 6.70
C TYR A 408 -15.30 -13.40 5.17
N GLY A 409 -14.13 -13.70 4.57
CA GLY A 409 -13.95 -13.77 3.13
C GLY A 409 -13.84 -12.39 2.46
N ASN A 410 -13.54 -11.34 3.20
CA ASN A 410 -13.33 -10.00 2.65
C ASN A 410 -11.87 -9.83 2.22
N PHE A 411 -11.61 -9.43 0.98
CA PHE A 411 -10.26 -9.16 0.49
C PHE A 411 -9.54 -8.09 1.31
N LEU A 412 -8.27 -8.34 1.59
CA LEU A 412 -7.37 -7.46 2.34
C LEU A 412 -6.29 -6.84 1.42
N THR A 413 -6.70 -6.30 0.27
CA THR A 413 -5.75 -5.70 -0.69
C THR A 413 -5.06 -4.43 -0.18
N GLN A 414 -5.37 -3.97 1.03
CA GLN A 414 -4.56 -2.92 1.64
C GLN A 414 -3.10 -3.36 1.85
N GLY A 415 -2.81 -4.69 1.75
CA GLY A 415 -1.45 -5.17 1.82
C GLY A 415 -1.23 -6.67 2.01
N TYR A 416 -2.21 -7.50 1.71
CA TYR A 416 -2.06 -8.96 1.78
C TYR A 416 -2.33 -9.61 0.44
N ASP A 417 -1.48 -9.28 -0.53
CA ASP A 417 -1.50 -9.81 -1.90
C ASP A 417 -0.13 -10.39 -2.25
N PHE A 418 -0.13 -11.48 -3.00
CA PHE A 418 1.07 -12.17 -3.43
C PHE A 418 1.04 -12.37 -4.94
N MET A 419 2.07 -11.90 -5.61
CA MET A 419 2.20 -11.98 -7.05
C MET A 419 3.67 -12.01 -7.44
N SER A 420 4.01 -12.66 -8.55
CA SER A 420 5.39 -12.64 -9.05
C SER A 420 5.80 -11.24 -9.55
N ALA A 421 7.09 -10.95 -9.58
CA ALA A 421 7.58 -9.66 -10.09
C ALA A 421 7.21 -9.44 -11.58
N ARG A 422 7.20 -10.51 -12.38
CA ARG A 422 6.72 -10.44 -13.77
C ARG A 422 5.24 -10.11 -13.87
N ASP A 423 4.42 -10.62 -12.94
CA ASP A 423 2.99 -10.34 -12.91
C ASP A 423 2.71 -8.90 -12.48
N TRP A 424 3.48 -8.35 -11.54
CA TRP A 424 3.45 -6.93 -11.22
C TRP A 424 3.82 -6.06 -12.43
N ALA A 425 4.80 -6.49 -13.24
CA ALA A 425 5.13 -5.79 -14.47
C ALA A 425 3.98 -5.84 -15.50
N ARG A 426 3.24 -6.96 -15.62
CA ARG A 426 2.03 -7.06 -16.46
C ARG A 426 0.97 -6.06 -16.02
N LEU A 427 0.67 -6.02 -14.71
CA LEU A 427 -0.31 -5.07 -14.17
C LEU A 427 0.10 -3.62 -14.43
N ALA A 428 1.36 -3.28 -14.23
CA ALA A 428 1.87 -1.93 -14.49
C ALA A 428 1.87 -1.56 -15.97
N ASN A 429 2.16 -2.51 -16.86
CA ASN A 429 2.08 -2.30 -18.30
C ASN A 429 0.64 -2.04 -18.78
N LEU A 430 -0.40 -2.60 -18.12
CA LEU A 430 -1.78 -2.22 -18.38
C LEU A 430 -2.00 -0.71 -18.15
N TYR A 431 -1.43 -0.16 -17.08
CA TYR A 431 -1.50 1.28 -16.81
C TYR A 431 -0.62 2.11 -17.76
N LEU A 432 0.56 1.63 -18.13
CA LEU A 432 1.41 2.27 -19.13
C LEU A 432 0.70 2.39 -20.50
N GLN A 433 -0.15 1.42 -20.84
CA GLN A 433 -0.94 1.33 -22.06
C GLN A 433 -2.35 1.94 -21.93
N ASP A 434 -2.54 2.87 -20.99
CA ASP A 434 -3.82 3.56 -20.76
C ASP A 434 -5.02 2.60 -20.56
N GLY A 435 -4.81 1.49 -19.87
CA GLY A 435 -5.87 0.52 -19.58
C GLY A 435 -6.30 -0.35 -20.77
N VAL A 436 -5.53 -0.36 -21.85
CA VAL A 436 -5.75 -1.23 -23.02
C VAL A 436 -4.74 -2.38 -22.99
N TRP A 437 -5.19 -3.60 -23.26
CA TRP A 437 -4.35 -4.79 -23.34
C TRP A 437 -4.74 -5.65 -24.53
N ASN A 438 -3.78 -5.94 -25.41
CA ASN A 438 -4.01 -6.69 -26.65
C ASN A 438 -5.21 -6.17 -27.46
N GLY A 439 -5.40 -4.85 -27.53
CA GLY A 439 -6.52 -4.22 -28.22
C GLY A 439 -7.84 -4.17 -27.46
N GLU A 440 -7.96 -4.85 -26.31
CA GLU A 440 -9.12 -4.75 -25.44
C GLU A 440 -8.95 -3.64 -24.40
N ARG A 441 -9.91 -2.72 -24.30
CA ARG A 441 -9.94 -1.75 -23.20
C ARG A 441 -10.49 -2.39 -21.94
N ILE A 442 -9.63 -2.56 -20.94
CA ILE A 442 -9.95 -3.18 -19.65
C ILE A 442 -10.37 -2.10 -18.64
N LEU A 443 -9.67 -0.96 -18.59
CA LEU A 443 -9.99 0.18 -17.73
C LEU A 443 -10.72 1.27 -18.55
N PRO A 444 -11.63 2.03 -17.95
CA PRO A 444 -12.34 3.07 -18.69
C PRO A 444 -11.41 4.21 -19.12
N GLU A 445 -11.76 4.91 -20.17
CA GLU A 445 -11.03 6.11 -20.59
C GLU A 445 -10.92 7.12 -19.44
N GLY A 446 -9.76 7.76 -19.34
CA GLY A 446 -9.47 8.73 -18.28
C GLY A 446 -9.16 8.12 -16.90
N PHE A 447 -9.34 6.81 -16.70
CA PHE A 447 -9.08 6.20 -15.39
C PHE A 447 -7.59 6.23 -15.02
N VAL A 448 -6.70 6.00 -15.99
CA VAL A 448 -5.25 6.11 -15.76
C VAL A 448 -4.88 7.55 -15.38
N ASN A 449 -5.44 8.55 -16.07
CA ASN A 449 -5.26 9.95 -15.70
C ASN A 449 -5.80 10.23 -14.28
N PHE A 450 -6.95 9.67 -13.90
CA PHE A 450 -7.52 9.81 -12.56
C PHE A 450 -6.58 9.28 -11.47
N VAL A 451 -5.96 8.12 -11.67
CA VAL A 451 -5.07 7.51 -10.66
C VAL A 451 -3.67 8.14 -10.63
N SER A 452 -3.20 8.71 -11.74
CA SER A 452 -1.86 9.29 -11.87
C SER A 452 -1.80 10.82 -11.68
N THR A 453 -2.94 11.45 -11.43
CA THR A 453 -3.03 12.91 -11.15
C THR A 453 -3.25 13.16 -9.67
N ALA A 454 -2.59 14.19 -9.14
CA ALA A 454 -2.70 14.56 -7.73
C ALA A 454 -4.16 14.79 -7.32
N ALA A 455 -4.59 14.08 -6.28
CA ALA A 455 -5.94 14.17 -5.75
C ALA A 455 -6.18 15.57 -5.12
N PRO A 456 -7.39 16.18 -5.29
CA PRO A 456 -7.64 17.54 -4.86
C PRO A 456 -7.37 17.79 -3.38
N ALA A 457 -7.74 16.88 -2.49
CA ALA A 457 -7.47 17.00 -1.06
C ALA A 457 -5.97 17.00 -0.73
N TRP A 458 -5.17 16.21 -1.44
CA TRP A 458 -3.73 16.16 -1.30
C TRP A 458 -3.05 17.40 -1.89
N ALA A 459 -3.57 17.90 -3.01
CA ALA A 459 -3.11 19.17 -3.59
C ALA A 459 -3.44 20.36 -2.67
N ALA A 460 -4.62 20.38 -2.05
CA ALA A 460 -5.01 21.37 -1.05
C ALA A 460 -4.14 21.32 0.21
N ASP A 461 -3.62 20.15 0.57
CA ASP A 461 -2.60 19.95 1.60
C ASP A 461 -1.19 20.34 1.13
N GLN A 462 -1.01 20.86 -0.10
CA GLN A 462 0.28 21.14 -0.76
C GLN A 462 1.19 19.89 -0.86
N ARG A 463 0.59 18.74 -0.97
CA ARG A 463 1.24 17.43 -1.09
C ARG A 463 0.78 16.72 -2.38
N PRO A 464 1.24 17.12 -3.58
CA PRO A 464 0.82 16.54 -4.85
C PRO A 464 1.48 15.17 -5.09
N ILE A 465 1.38 14.25 -4.12
CA ILE A 465 2.11 12.97 -4.08
C ILE A 465 1.21 11.75 -4.17
N TYR A 466 -0.13 11.92 -4.24
CA TYR A 466 -1.08 10.82 -4.23
C TYR A 466 -2.22 11.03 -5.20
N GLY A 467 -2.57 10.00 -5.94
CA GLY A 467 -3.68 9.95 -6.90
C GLY A 467 -4.79 9.01 -6.46
N GLY A 468 -5.20 8.09 -7.33
CA GLY A 468 -6.22 7.07 -7.05
C GLY A 468 -5.60 5.73 -6.65
N PHE A 469 -5.19 5.55 -5.41
CA PHE A 469 -4.43 4.41 -4.90
C PHE A 469 -3.10 4.17 -5.62
N PHE A 470 -2.54 5.24 -6.14
CA PHE A 470 -1.17 5.33 -6.67
C PHE A 470 -0.46 6.51 -6.05
N TRP A 471 0.81 6.35 -5.77
CA TRP A 471 1.71 7.44 -5.45
C TRP A 471 2.17 8.15 -6.73
N ILE A 472 2.49 9.42 -6.62
CA ILE A 472 2.95 10.25 -7.72
C ILE A 472 4.31 10.83 -7.36
N ASN A 473 5.25 10.83 -8.31
CA ASN A 473 6.58 11.44 -8.11
C ASN A 473 6.53 12.98 -8.20
N GLY A 474 5.41 13.60 -7.83
CA GLY A 474 5.17 15.03 -7.99
C GLY A 474 6.19 15.97 -7.34
N THR A 475 6.94 15.47 -6.34
CA THR A 475 8.04 16.21 -5.67
C THR A 475 9.43 15.85 -6.19
N GLY A 476 9.55 14.89 -7.11
CA GLY A 476 10.85 14.45 -7.62
C GLY A 476 11.67 13.62 -6.61
N ALA A 477 11.02 12.96 -5.64
CA ALA A 477 11.71 12.15 -4.63
C ALA A 477 12.43 10.92 -5.22
N LEU A 478 11.91 10.37 -6.30
CA LEU A 478 12.55 9.30 -7.05
C LEU A 478 13.31 9.85 -8.26
N ALA A 479 14.40 9.20 -8.64
CA ALA A 479 15.29 9.61 -9.74
C ALA A 479 14.68 9.30 -11.13
N VAL A 480 13.43 9.72 -11.32
CA VAL A 480 12.64 9.62 -12.56
C VAL A 480 11.84 10.91 -12.74
N PRO A 481 11.31 11.21 -13.94
CA PRO A 481 10.45 12.38 -14.15
C PRO A 481 9.27 12.48 -13.18
N THR A 482 8.85 13.70 -12.86
CA THR A 482 7.75 13.97 -11.92
C THR A 482 6.39 13.47 -12.42
N THR A 483 6.28 13.11 -13.70
CA THR A 483 5.10 12.47 -14.29
C THR A 483 5.00 10.97 -14.01
N ALA A 484 6.04 10.38 -13.40
CA ALA A 484 6.00 8.98 -12.99
C ALA A 484 5.04 8.79 -11.81
N TYR A 485 4.35 7.67 -11.81
CA TYR A 485 3.48 7.24 -10.73
C TYR A 485 3.75 5.79 -10.38
N TYR A 486 3.41 5.37 -9.16
CA TYR A 486 3.86 4.08 -8.69
C TYR A 486 2.99 3.48 -7.59
N MET A 487 3.02 2.17 -7.53
CA MET A 487 2.53 1.38 -6.40
C MET A 487 3.67 1.28 -5.37
N LEU A 488 3.35 1.48 -4.10
CA LEU A 488 4.33 1.44 -3.01
C LEU A 488 3.82 0.56 -1.87
N GLY A 489 4.68 -0.32 -1.39
CA GLY A 489 4.43 -1.16 -0.23
C GLY A 489 5.53 -1.07 0.82
N ALA A 490 5.19 -1.37 2.07
CA ALA A 490 6.14 -1.43 3.18
C ALA A 490 7.31 -2.38 2.85
N GLY A 491 8.50 -2.05 3.36
CA GLY A 491 9.71 -2.81 3.03
C GLY A 491 10.36 -2.42 1.70
N GLY A 492 9.92 -1.32 1.09
CA GLY A 492 10.47 -0.82 -0.16
C GLY A 492 9.98 -1.57 -1.39
N GLN A 493 8.74 -2.05 -1.37
CA GLN A 493 8.08 -2.61 -2.55
C GLN A 493 7.75 -1.46 -3.51
N PHE A 494 8.19 -1.55 -4.75
CA PHE A 494 7.94 -0.53 -5.77
C PHE A 494 7.56 -1.14 -7.11
N VAL A 495 6.52 -0.62 -7.72
CA VAL A 495 6.18 -0.84 -9.12
C VAL A 495 5.95 0.51 -9.77
N LEU A 496 6.93 0.96 -10.57
CA LEU A 496 6.91 2.28 -11.19
C LEU A 496 6.42 2.20 -12.63
N VAL A 497 5.56 3.14 -13.00
CA VAL A 497 5.17 3.44 -14.37
C VAL A 497 5.79 4.78 -14.74
N ILE A 498 6.62 4.80 -15.78
CA ILE A 498 7.38 5.98 -16.24
C ILE A 498 6.98 6.27 -17.69
N PRO A 499 5.84 6.96 -17.92
CA PRO A 499 5.28 7.14 -19.27
C PRO A 499 6.21 7.81 -20.27
N SER A 500 7.01 8.78 -19.80
CA SER A 500 7.96 9.53 -20.63
C SER A 500 9.09 8.68 -21.25
N HIS A 501 9.26 7.45 -20.79
CA HIS A 501 10.28 6.51 -21.28
C HIS A 501 9.67 5.18 -21.70
N ASP A 502 8.35 5.05 -21.76
CA ASP A 502 7.62 3.78 -21.94
C ASP A 502 8.20 2.64 -21.08
N LEU A 503 8.52 2.95 -19.83
CA LEU A 503 9.27 2.09 -18.92
C LEU A 503 8.42 1.68 -17.72
N VAL A 504 8.51 0.39 -17.35
CA VAL A 504 8.03 -0.13 -16.05
C VAL A 504 9.21 -0.72 -15.30
N VAL A 505 9.28 -0.42 -14.01
CA VAL A 505 10.31 -0.95 -13.12
C VAL A 505 9.65 -1.55 -11.88
N VAL A 506 9.94 -2.81 -11.62
CA VAL A 506 9.46 -3.54 -10.44
C VAL A 506 10.64 -3.84 -9.52
N ARG A 507 10.53 -3.46 -8.27
CA ARG A 507 11.43 -3.87 -7.19
C ARG A 507 10.60 -4.48 -6.07
N ILE A 508 10.87 -5.74 -5.70
CA ILE A 508 10.24 -6.42 -4.58
C ILE A 508 11.34 -6.95 -3.65
N GLY A 509 11.09 -6.83 -2.34
CA GLY A 509 12.00 -7.30 -1.30
C GLY A 509 11.52 -6.81 0.07
N HIS A 510 12.22 -7.16 1.15
CA HIS A 510 11.80 -6.82 2.52
C HIS A 510 12.93 -6.15 3.29
N SER A 511 13.20 -4.91 2.97
CA SER A 511 14.22 -4.11 3.66
C SER A 511 13.92 -3.95 5.16
N LYS A 512 14.91 -4.15 6.01
CA LYS A 512 14.87 -3.82 7.43
C LYS A 512 15.11 -2.33 7.72
N GLY A 513 15.34 -1.54 6.67
CA GLY A 513 15.51 -0.09 6.73
C GLY A 513 15.29 0.52 5.35
N GLU A 514 14.32 1.41 5.21
CA GLU A 514 13.89 1.98 3.92
C GLU A 514 14.97 2.73 3.16
N ARG A 515 15.89 3.36 3.87
CA ARG A 515 16.97 4.14 3.23
C ARG A 515 17.77 3.32 2.23
N PHE A 516 18.06 2.07 2.55
CA PHE A 516 18.82 1.19 1.64
C PHE A 516 18.00 0.84 0.41
N ALA A 517 16.71 0.49 0.57
CA ALA A 517 15.86 0.16 -0.57
C ALA A 517 15.70 1.36 -1.51
N THR A 518 15.44 2.56 -0.99
CA THR A 518 15.24 3.77 -1.80
C THR A 518 16.54 4.24 -2.46
N SER A 519 17.69 4.17 -1.78
CA SER A 519 18.97 4.58 -2.35
C SER A 519 19.43 3.67 -3.48
N THR A 520 19.34 2.35 -3.31
CA THR A 520 19.64 1.38 -4.37
C THR A 520 18.67 1.50 -5.54
N LEU A 521 17.39 1.73 -5.26
CA LEU A 521 16.37 1.97 -6.28
C LEU A 521 16.70 3.24 -7.08
N ASN A 522 16.98 4.37 -6.44
CA ASN A 522 17.28 5.62 -7.13
C ASN A 522 18.53 5.51 -8.01
N LYS A 523 19.57 4.78 -7.56
CA LYS A 523 20.74 4.48 -8.39
C LYS A 523 20.35 3.69 -9.64
N ALA A 524 19.54 2.63 -9.49
CA ALA A 524 19.04 1.84 -10.61
C ALA A 524 18.16 2.66 -11.55
N LEU A 525 17.26 3.50 -11.02
CA LEU A 525 16.37 4.35 -11.81
C LEU A 525 17.14 5.38 -12.65
N SER A 526 18.17 6.00 -12.10
CA SER A 526 19.05 6.93 -12.85
C SER A 526 19.73 6.24 -14.03
N LEU A 527 20.20 5.00 -13.84
CA LEU A 527 20.81 4.21 -14.91
C LEU A 527 19.78 3.83 -15.98
N LEU A 528 18.56 3.42 -15.57
CA LEU A 528 17.50 3.02 -16.49
C LEU A 528 16.98 4.19 -17.32
N THR A 529 16.75 5.36 -16.74
CA THR A 529 16.33 6.56 -17.48
C THR A 529 17.41 7.06 -18.44
N ALA A 530 18.69 6.77 -18.15
CA ALA A 530 19.79 7.03 -19.09
C ALA A 530 20.00 5.90 -20.12
N ALA A 531 19.41 4.72 -19.91
CA ALA A 531 19.54 3.56 -20.81
C ALA A 531 18.50 3.55 -21.93
N VAL A 532 17.34 4.15 -21.72
CA VAL A 532 16.23 4.16 -22.68
C VAL A 532 15.92 5.58 -23.16
N PRO A 533 15.53 5.76 -24.42
CA PRO A 533 15.20 7.09 -24.93
C PRO A 533 13.92 7.63 -24.30
N ARG A 534 13.86 8.94 -24.19
CA ARG A 534 12.61 9.62 -23.82
C ARG A 534 11.69 9.61 -25.06
N THR A 535 10.46 9.15 -24.90
CA THR A 535 9.49 8.93 -25.98
C THR A 535 8.32 9.93 -25.95
N ARG A 536 8.13 10.64 -24.81
CA ARG A 536 7.05 11.62 -24.61
C ARG A 536 7.51 12.85 -23.84
#